data_69f958e377e88294b44d79d3f411c7ee
#
_entry.id   69f958e377e88294b44d79d3f411c7ee
#
_cell.length_a   1.000
_cell.length_b   1.000
_cell.length_c   1.000
_cell.angle_alpha   90.00
_cell.angle_beta   90.00
_cell.angle_gamma   90.00
#
_symmetry.space_group_name_H-M   'P 1'
#
loop_
_entity.id
_entity.type
_entity.pdbx_description
1 polymer ?
#
loop_
_entity_poly.entity_id
_entity_poly.type
_entity_poly.pdbx_seq_one_letter_code
_entity_poly.pdbx_strand_id
1 'polypeptide(L)'
;TLFRSVEISVDYNGDVQTVSLAKGTVADVLERTGITPAYNEVVEPSLSTPVSDNLTVKVYKGKKLSITADGKTDSVYVPNGNVCDVLNQLGYKLADDDILSVDKDSNIEDADSITIKRVTYRNETETQSVDFETVKKNSKDVDLGKTKVQTEGKQGEALVTKKCKYVDGKKVSSKTVDTKITKEPVDKVVLMGTKGSNVSNPAGTFTDMNGNTVAYSSVVTGSGTAYTAPAGSLTATGVTAYHGGVAVNPNIIPYGSKLYIVSTDGSFVYGYATAVDTGGALMSGTAIVDCFYNTYDECVSFGRRNVNVYIVG
;
A
#
# COMPACT_ATOMS: atom_id res chain seq x y z
N THR A 1 -44.56 -58.61 -14.71
CA THR A 1 -44.11 -57.43 -15.47
C THR A 1 -43.19 -57.91 -16.56
N LEU A 2 -43.61 -57.93 -17.84
CA LEU A 2 -42.73 -58.13 -18.96
C LEU A 2 -41.72 -57.01 -19.03
N PHE A 3 -40.47 -57.27 -18.71
CA PHE A 3 -39.38 -56.30 -18.94
C PHE A 3 -39.19 -56.24 -20.44
N ARG A 4 -39.51 -55.07 -21.04
CA ARG A 4 -39.22 -54.80 -22.43
C ARG A 4 -37.71 -54.67 -22.56
N SER A 5 -37.09 -55.51 -23.40
CA SER A 5 -35.67 -55.31 -23.75
C SER A 5 -35.50 -54.04 -24.59
N VAL A 6 -34.47 -53.29 -24.28
CA VAL A 6 -34.04 -52.14 -25.05
C VAL A 6 -32.96 -52.53 -26.07
N GLU A 7 -32.96 -51.92 -27.22
CA GLU A 7 -31.99 -52.14 -28.28
C GLU A 7 -30.83 -51.14 -28.15
N ILE A 8 -29.60 -51.65 -28.14
CA ILE A 8 -28.39 -50.87 -27.94
C ILE A 8 -27.45 -51.13 -29.12
N SER A 9 -26.95 -50.05 -29.72
CA SER A 9 -25.93 -50.12 -30.74
C SER A 9 -24.53 -50.05 -30.10
N VAL A 10 -23.63 -50.91 -30.48
CA VAL A 10 -22.23 -50.93 -30.03
C VAL A 10 -21.33 -50.72 -31.24
N ASP A 11 -20.61 -49.59 -31.24
CA ASP A 11 -19.63 -49.22 -32.26
C ASP A 11 -18.22 -49.53 -31.67
N TYR A 12 -17.56 -50.54 -32.16
CA TYR A 12 -16.21 -50.93 -31.76
C TYR A 12 -15.23 -50.58 -32.88
N ASN A 13 -14.55 -49.47 -32.80
CA ASN A 13 -13.59 -48.99 -33.78
C ASN A 13 -14.17 -48.91 -35.21
N GLY A 14 -15.47 -48.59 -35.37
CA GLY A 14 -16.19 -48.51 -36.65
C GLY A 14 -17.00 -49.74 -36.99
N ASP A 15 -16.83 -50.88 -36.31
CA ASP A 15 -17.65 -52.06 -36.46
C ASP A 15 -18.89 -51.97 -35.55
N VAL A 16 -20.06 -51.87 -36.13
CA VAL A 16 -21.32 -51.67 -35.44
C VAL A 16 -22.09 -52.97 -35.28
N GLN A 17 -22.46 -53.33 -34.06
CA GLN A 17 -23.34 -54.45 -33.73
C GLN A 17 -24.47 -54.01 -32.80
N THR A 18 -25.57 -54.72 -32.83
CA THR A 18 -26.75 -54.44 -32.03
C THR A 18 -26.97 -55.56 -30.99
N VAL A 19 -27.28 -55.16 -29.74
CA VAL A 19 -27.58 -56.07 -28.67
C VAL A 19 -28.85 -55.62 -27.92
N SER A 20 -29.61 -56.59 -27.42
CA SER A 20 -30.80 -56.34 -26.63
C SER A 20 -30.59 -56.72 -25.16
N LEU A 21 -30.87 -55.80 -24.23
CA LEU A 21 -30.88 -56.01 -22.81
C LEU A 21 -32.16 -55.50 -22.16
N ALA A 22 -32.66 -56.23 -21.16
CA ALA A 22 -33.86 -55.75 -20.43
C ALA A 22 -33.52 -54.69 -19.37
N LYS A 23 -32.33 -54.76 -18.80
CA LYS A 23 -31.74 -53.80 -17.83
C LYS A 23 -30.26 -54.05 -17.72
N GLY A 24 -29.52 -53.09 -17.22
CA GLY A 24 -28.09 -53.21 -16.97
C GLY A 24 -27.39 -51.88 -17.22
N THR A 25 -26.10 -51.95 -17.39
CA THR A 25 -25.20 -50.82 -17.64
C THR A 25 -24.42 -51.06 -18.94
N VAL A 26 -23.67 -50.09 -19.39
CA VAL A 26 -22.74 -50.19 -20.51
C VAL A 26 -21.73 -51.32 -20.29
N ALA A 27 -21.30 -51.55 -19.06
CA ALA A 27 -20.43 -52.73 -18.76
C ALA A 27 -21.07 -54.08 -19.11
N ASP A 28 -22.38 -54.23 -18.76
CA ASP A 28 -23.11 -55.47 -19.11
C ASP A 28 -23.31 -55.64 -20.62
N VAL A 29 -23.42 -54.49 -21.36
CA VAL A 29 -23.48 -54.51 -22.84
C VAL A 29 -22.18 -55.02 -23.40
N LEU A 30 -21.04 -54.52 -22.93
CA LEU A 30 -19.73 -54.95 -23.43
C LEU A 30 -19.45 -56.42 -23.09
N GLU A 31 -19.80 -56.87 -21.90
CA GLU A 31 -19.69 -58.30 -21.53
C GLU A 31 -20.51 -59.15 -22.47
N ARG A 32 -21.76 -58.76 -22.75
CA ARG A 32 -22.66 -59.54 -23.63
C ARG A 32 -22.19 -59.57 -25.09
N THR A 33 -21.51 -58.54 -25.55
CA THR A 33 -20.92 -58.50 -26.90
C THR A 33 -19.55 -59.13 -27.00
N GLY A 34 -18.96 -59.54 -25.85
CA GLY A 34 -17.61 -60.09 -25.80
C GLY A 34 -16.50 -59.07 -26.05
N ILE A 35 -16.83 -57.79 -25.99
CA ILE A 35 -15.85 -56.69 -26.18
C ILE A 35 -15.15 -56.40 -24.85
N THR A 36 -13.82 -56.55 -24.85
CA THR A 36 -12.95 -56.14 -23.73
C THR A 36 -12.08 -55.00 -24.22
N PRO A 37 -12.39 -53.76 -23.84
CA PRO A 37 -11.60 -52.60 -24.26
C PRO A 37 -10.13 -52.73 -23.84
N ALA A 38 -9.22 -52.37 -24.74
CA ALA A 38 -7.80 -52.35 -24.46
C ALA A 38 -7.49 -51.16 -23.52
N TYR A 39 -6.30 -51.16 -22.85
CA TYR A 39 -5.92 -50.10 -21.90
C TYR A 39 -5.86 -48.69 -22.52
N ASN A 40 -5.72 -48.60 -23.82
CA ASN A 40 -5.66 -47.36 -24.58
C ASN A 40 -6.98 -47.04 -25.32
N GLU A 41 -8.04 -47.77 -25.03
CA GLU A 41 -9.38 -47.53 -25.56
C GLU A 41 -10.27 -46.89 -24.50
N VAL A 42 -11.18 -46.06 -24.93
CA VAL A 42 -12.19 -45.41 -24.12
C VAL A 42 -13.57 -45.87 -24.50
N VAL A 43 -14.45 -45.87 -23.54
CA VAL A 43 -15.84 -46.29 -23.69
C VAL A 43 -16.76 -45.10 -23.44
N GLU A 44 -17.63 -44.79 -24.37
CA GLU A 44 -18.64 -43.72 -24.25
C GLU A 44 -20.04 -44.24 -24.57
N PRO A 45 -21.01 -43.98 -23.70
CA PRO A 45 -20.89 -43.36 -22.38
C PRO A 45 -20.19 -44.28 -21.36
N SER A 46 -19.97 -43.78 -20.14
CA SER A 46 -19.21 -44.49 -19.12
C SER A 46 -19.76 -45.91 -18.82
N LEU A 47 -18.91 -46.82 -18.38
CA LEU A 47 -19.28 -48.22 -18.04
C LEU A 47 -20.45 -48.32 -17.06
N SER A 48 -20.65 -47.34 -16.16
CA SER A 48 -21.72 -47.31 -15.17
C SER A 48 -23.04 -46.72 -15.70
N THR A 49 -23.06 -46.24 -16.94
CA THR A 49 -24.27 -45.64 -17.53
C THR A 49 -25.35 -46.69 -17.70
N PRO A 50 -26.58 -46.44 -17.17
CA PRO A 50 -27.69 -47.37 -17.37
C PRO A 50 -28.09 -47.46 -18.85
N VAL A 51 -28.47 -48.66 -19.30
CA VAL A 51 -28.95 -48.89 -20.66
C VAL A 51 -30.33 -48.24 -20.88
N SER A 52 -30.51 -47.68 -22.06
CA SER A 52 -31.78 -47.13 -22.53
C SER A 52 -32.02 -47.48 -24.00
N ASP A 53 -33.26 -47.27 -24.46
CA ASP A 53 -33.59 -47.56 -25.86
C ASP A 53 -32.82 -46.65 -26.81
N ASN A 54 -32.26 -47.20 -27.88
CA ASN A 54 -31.41 -46.47 -28.85
C ASN A 54 -30.09 -45.93 -28.28
N LEU A 55 -29.61 -46.44 -27.14
CA LEU A 55 -28.29 -46.11 -26.64
C LEU A 55 -27.22 -46.55 -27.65
N THR A 56 -26.28 -45.67 -27.95
CA THR A 56 -25.09 -46.00 -28.71
C THR A 56 -23.88 -46.05 -27.77
N VAL A 57 -23.24 -47.17 -27.68
CA VAL A 57 -21.97 -47.37 -26.94
C VAL A 57 -20.84 -47.33 -27.97
N LYS A 58 -19.88 -46.45 -27.77
CA LYS A 58 -18.68 -46.36 -28.62
C LYS A 58 -17.46 -46.84 -27.85
N VAL A 59 -16.65 -47.68 -28.48
CA VAL A 59 -15.35 -48.08 -27.97
C VAL A 59 -14.32 -47.78 -29.04
N TYR A 60 -13.41 -46.90 -28.72
CA TYR A 60 -12.43 -46.39 -29.67
C TYR A 60 -11.12 -46.05 -28.98
N LYS A 61 -10.03 -45.88 -29.77
CA LYS A 61 -8.73 -45.48 -29.23
C LYS A 61 -8.78 -44.08 -28.67
N GLY A 62 -8.54 -43.96 -27.35
CA GLY A 62 -8.48 -42.67 -26.66
C GLY A 62 -7.23 -41.89 -27.02
N LYS A 63 -7.28 -40.56 -26.74
CA LYS A 63 -6.11 -39.71 -26.82
C LYS A 63 -5.27 -39.88 -25.55
N LYS A 64 -3.96 -40.04 -25.71
CA LYS A 64 -3.03 -40.04 -24.56
C LYS A 64 -2.84 -38.65 -24.04
N LEU A 65 -3.15 -38.44 -22.75
CA LEU A 65 -3.02 -37.18 -22.05
C LEU A 65 -2.13 -37.35 -20.83
N SER A 66 -1.20 -36.40 -20.62
CA SER A 66 -0.38 -36.32 -19.41
C SER A 66 -0.97 -35.23 -18.50
N ILE A 67 -1.34 -35.56 -17.27
CA ILE A 67 -1.91 -34.64 -16.30
C ILE A 67 -0.98 -34.51 -15.11
N THR A 68 -0.52 -33.30 -14.84
CA THR A 68 0.28 -32.96 -13.67
C THR A 68 -0.54 -32.18 -12.69
N ALA A 69 -0.78 -32.75 -11.50
CA ALA A 69 -1.50 -32.08 -10.41
C ALA A 69 -0.97 -32.57 -9.06
N ASP A 70 -0.96 -31.69 -8.05
CA ASP A 70 -0.61 -32.02 -6.67
C ASP A 70 0.78 -32.72 -6.54
N GLY A 71 1.72 -32.33 -7.42
CA GLY A 71 3.09 -32.87 -7.46
C GLY A 71 3.23 -34.24 -8.10
N LYS A 72 2.19 -34.78 -8.74
CA LYS A 72 2.18 -36.06 -9.46
C LYS A 72 1.85 -35.87 -10.92
N THR A 73 2.36 -36.75 -11.76
CA THR A 73 2.04 -36.78 -13.19
C THR A 73 1.46 -38.15 -13.53
N ASP A 74 0.24 -38.12 -14.02
CA ASP A 74 -0.45 -39.35 -14.51
C ASP A 74 -0.54 -39.29 -16.03
N SER A 75 -0.41 -40.46 -16.69
CA SER A 75 -0.65 -40.61 -18.13
C SER A 75 -1.87 -41.51 -18.33
N VAL A 76 -2.91 -40.96 -18.93
CA VAL A 76 -4.19 -41.62 -19.11
C VAL A 76 -4.64 -41.53 -20.58
N TYR A 77 -5.50 -42.45 -21.00
CA TYR A 77 -6.21 -42.33 -22.27
C TYR A 77 -7.61 -41.80 -22.01
N VAL A 78 -7.98 -40.78 -22.74
CA VAL A 78 -9.21 -40.02 -22.53
C VAL A 78 -10.01 -39.87 -23.81
N PRO A 79 -11.33 -39.70 -23.75
CA PRO A 79 -12.13 -39.35 -24.89
C PRO A 79 -11.79 -37.93 -25.37
N ASN A 80 -12.16 -37.63 -26.61
CA ASN A 80 -12.21 -36.26 -27.08
C ASN A 80 -13.33 -35.54 -26.35
N GLY A 81 -13.08 -34.30 -25.99
CA GLY A 81 -14.07 -33.51 -25.26
C GLY A 81 -13.50 -32.25 -24.64
N ASN A 82 -14.33 -31.56 -23.90
CA ASN A 82 -13.93 -30.37 -23.16
C ASN A 82 -12.96 -30.72 -22.02
N VAL A 83 -11.91 -29.91 -21.84
CA VAL A 83 -10.87 -30.11 -20.81
C VAL A 83 -11.47 -30.25 -19.42
N CYS A 84 -12.40 -29.34 -19.04
CA CYS A 84 -13.02 -29.33 -17.72
C CYS A 84 -13.83 -30.61 -17.47
N ASP A 85 -14.59 -31.08 -18.48
CA ASP A 85 -15.43 -32.27 -18.36
C ASP A 85 -14.57 -33.53 -18.20
N VAL A 86 -13.50 -33.64 -19.00
CA VAL A 86 -12.59 -34.77 -18.94
C VAL A 86 -11.84 -34.82 -17.61
N LEU A 87 -11.35 -33.68 -17.11
CA LEU A 87 -10.71 -33.62 -15.79
C LEU A 87 -11.67 -34.02 -14.66
N ASN A 88 -12.92 -33.56 -14.72
CA ASN A 88 -13.95 -33.92 -13.76
C ASN A 88 -14.27 -35.45 -13.80
N GLN A 89 -14.36 -36.04 -14.98
CA GLN A 89 -14.58 -37.50 -15.14
C GLN A 89 -13.41 -38.31 -14.55
N LEU A 90 -12.20 -37.81 -14.64
CA LEU A 90 -11.00 -38.41 -14.05
C LEU A 90 -10.87 -38.14 -12.54
N GLY A 91 -11.80 -37.38 -11.95
CA GLY A 91 -11.84 -37.10 -10.51
C GLY A 91 -11.01 -35.89 -10.07
N TYR A 92 -10.45 -35.13 -11.01
CA TYR A 92 -9.76 -33.84 -10.70
C TYR A 92 -10.79 -32.77 -10.44
N LYS A 93 -11.06 -32.47 -9.17
CA LYS A 93 -11.92 -31.35 -8.78
C LYS A 93 -11.13 -30.05 -8.90
N LEU A 94 -11.63 -29.12 -9.71
CA LEU A 94 -11.05 -27.80 -9.90
C LEU A 94 -11.74 -26.79 -8.97
N ALA A 95 -10.95 -25.97 -8.30
CA ALA A 95 -11.44 -24.76 -7.65
C ALA A 95 -11.46 -23.60 -8.65
N ASP A 96 -12.30 -22.58 -8.40
CA ASP A 96 -12.48 -21.45 -9.32
C ASP A 96 -11.18 -20.70 -9.65
N ASP A 97 -10.27 -20.63 -8.68
CA ASP A 97 -9.00 -19.90 -8.79
C ASP A 97 -7.83 -20.82 -9.24
N ASP A 98 -8.04 -22.12 -9.41
CA ASP A 98 -7.00 -23.03 -9.87
C ASP A 98 -6.51 -22.64 -11.27
N ILE A 99 -5.21 -22.76 -11.50
CA ILE A 99 -4.58 -22.37 -12.76
C ILE A 99 -4.29 -23.61 -13.59
N LEU A 100 -4.86 -23.64 -14.80
CA LEU A 100 -4.56 -24.67 -15.78
C LEU A 100 -3.55 -24.15 -16.81
N SER A 101 -2.73 -25.05 -17.36
CA SER A 101 -1.80 -24.72 -18.45
C SER A 101 -2.49 -24.53 -19.81
N VAL A 102 -3.77 -24.92 -19.90
CA VAL A 102 -4.63 -24.80 -21.09
C VAL A 102 -5.94 -24.11 -20.69
N ASP A 103 -6.66 -23.57 -21.66
CA ASP A 103 -7.99 -23.02 -21.41
C ASP A 103 -8.93 -24.16 -20.98
N LYS A 104 -9.65 -23.98 -19.86
CA LYS A 104 -10.60 -24.95 -19.31
C LYS A 104 -11.74 -25.32 -20.28
N ASP A 105 -12.07 -24.37 -21.18
CA ASP A 105 -13.15 -24.51 -22.17
C ASP A 105 -12.64 -25.01 -23.54
N SER A 106 -11.32 -25.27 -23.67
CA SER A 106 -10.72 -25.85 -24.88
C SER A 106 -10.96 -27.36 -24.96
N ASN A 107 -10.72 -27.94 -26.14
CA ASN A 107 -10.84 -29.38 -26.35
C ASN A 107 -9.53 -30.11 -26.01
N ILE A 108 -9.66 -31.35 -25.56
CA ILE A 108 -8.52 -32.25 -25.29
C ILE A 108 -7.71 -32.53 -26.58
N GLU A 109 -8.31 -32.44 -27.76
CA GLU A 109 -7.60 -32.62 -29.04
C GLU A 109 -6.42 -31.67 -29.19
N ASP A 110 -6.51 -30.49 -28.60
CA ASP A 110 -5.52 -29.42 -28.68
C ASP A 110 -4.41 -29.54 -27.61
N ALA A 111 -4.52 -30.53 -26.70
CA ALA A 111 -3.60 -30.63 -25.56
C ALA A 111 -3.01 -32.04 -25.40
N ASP A 112 -1.67 -32.15 -25.37
CA ASP A 112 -0.94 -33.38 -25.02
C ASP A 112 -0.65 -33.48 -23.52
N SER A 113 -0.66 -32.36 -22.82
CA SER A 113 -0.43 -32.27 -21.38
C SER A 113 -1.22 -31.16 -20.74
N ILE A 114 -1.69 -31.40 -19.53
CA ILE A 114 -2.37 -30.41 -18.68
C ILE A 114 -1.67 -30.34 -17.33
N THR A 115 -1.33 -29.13 -16.91
CA THR A 115 -0.83 -28.86 -15.56
C THR A 115 -1.87 -28.11 -14.77
N ILE A 116 -2.24 -28.63 -13.60
CA ILE A 116 -3.17 -28.01 -12.65
C ILE A 116 -2.35 -27.47 -11.49
N LYS A 117 -2.32 -26.14 -11.30
CA LYS A 117 -1.71 -25.51 -10.14
C LYS A 117 -2.80 -25.13 -9.15
N ARG A 118 -2.69 -25.62 -7.93
CA ARG A 118 -3.66 -25.38 -6.86
C ARG A 118 -3.49 -23.98 -6.27
N VAL A 119 -4.58 -23.21 -6.25
CA VAL A 119 -4.59 -21.88 -5.65
C VAL A 119 -5.34 -21.91 -4.33
N THR A 120 -4.68 -21.45 -3.27
CA THR A 120 -5.30 -21.31 -1.95
C THR A 120 -5.00 -19.95 -1.35
N TYR A 121 -5.88 -19.50 -0.44
CA TYR A 121 -5.72 -18.25 0.29
C TYR A 121 -5.68 -18.53 1.79
N ARG A 122 -4.79 -17.83 2.49
CA ARG A 122 -4.70 -17.87 3.96
C ARG A 122 -4.54 -16.46 4.49
N ASN A 123 -5.14 -16.21 5.65
CA ASN A 123 -4.86 -14.99 6.40
C ASN A 123 -3.67 -15.25 7.31
N GLU A 124 -2.68 -14.36 7.22
CA GLU A 124 -1.52 -14.34 8.11
C GLU A 124 -1.52 -13.04 8.88
N THR A 125 -1.12 -13.07 10.13
CA THR A 125 -1.00 -11.90 10.99
C THR A 125 0.45 -11.67 11.34
N GLU A 126 0.86 -10.39 11.35
CA GLU A 126 2.18 -9.98 11.83
C GLU A 126 2.04 -8.72 12.68
N THR A 127 2.91 -8.57 13.66
CA THR A 127 3.01 -7.33 14.43
C THR A 127 3.98 -6.39 13.74
N GLN A 128 3.55 -5.15 13.51
CA GLN A 128 4.37 -4.08 12.97
C GLN A 128 4.48 -2.94 13.98
N SER A 129 5.63 -2.27 14.03
CA SER A 129 5.78 -1.06 14.82
C SER A 129 5.04 0.11 14.17
N VAL A 130 4.44 0.94 15.02
CA VAL A 130 3.82 2.21 14.62
C VAL A 130 4.73 3.32 15.15
N ASP A 131 5.24 4.16 14.27
CA ASP A 131 6.12 5.24 14.64
C ASP A 131 5.36 6.32 15.44
N PHE A 132 6.09 7.03 16.28
CA PHE A 132 5.61 8.17 17.04
C PHE A 132 5.99 9.47 16.32
N GLU A 133 5.27 10.55 16.60
CA GLU A 133 5.59 11.89 16.14
C GLU A 133 6.47 12.65 17.14
N THR A 134 7.18 13.68 16.63
CA THR A 134 7.94 14.60 17.49
C THR A 134 7.21 15.92 17.56
N VAL A 135 6.63 16.21 18.72
CA VAL A 135 5.90 17.44 19.01
C VAL A 135 6.84 18.45 19.70
N LYS A 136 6.98 19.64 19.16
CA LYS A 136 7.75 20.73 19.75
C LYS A 136 6.81 21.65 20.52
N LYS A 137 7.16 22.01 21.77
CA LYS A 137 6.40 22.96 22.62
C LYS A 137 7.33 24.03 23.16
N ASN A 138 6.90 25.28 23.13
CA ASN A 138 7.65 26.37 23.76
C ASN A 138 7.59 26.27 25.27
N SER A 139 8.72 26.54 25.94
CA SER A 139 8.83 26.50 27.40
C SER A 139 9.70 27.64 27.93
N LYS A 140 9.19 28.35 28.94
CA LYS A 140 9.91 29.38 29.68
C LYS A 140 10.90 28.80 30.73
N ASP A 141 10.88 27.50 30.93
CA ASP A 141 11.78 26.80 31.87
C ASP A 141 13.10 26.39 31.22
N VAL A 142 13.18 26.50 29.89
CA VAL A 142 14.37 26.17 29.09
C VAL A 142 14.94 27.46 28.50
N ASP A 143 16.26 27.64 28.61
CA ASP A 143 16.96 28.83 28.08
C ASP A 143 16.74 28.97 26.58
N LEU A 144 16.62 30.21 26.12
CA LEU A 144 16.45 30.56 24.71
C LEU A 144 17.49 29.87 23.84
N GLY A 145 17.04 29.23 22.74
CA GLY A 145 17.92 28.50 21.81
C GLY A 145 18.31 27.10 22.26
N LYS A 146 17.96 26.68 23.48
CA LYS A 146 18.16 25.30 23.97
C LYS A 146 16.89 24.48 23.85
N THR A 147 17.05 23.18 23.82
CA THR A 147 15.94 22.20 23.83
C THR A 147 16.07 21.24 24.99
N LYS A 148 14.95 20.76 25.50
CA LYS A 148 14.89 19.73 26.53
C LYS A 148 13.83 18.71 26.16
N VAL A 149 14.17 17.44 26.14
CA VAL A 149 13.16 16.39 25.98
C VAL A 149 12.32 16.30 27.24
N GLN A 150 11.02 16.49 27.11
CA GLN A 150 10.03 16.34 28.18
C GLN A 150 9.50 14.91 28.25
N THR A 151 9.20 14.35 27.07
CA THR A 151 8.70 12.98 26.96
C THR A 151 9.48 12.28 25.85
N GLU A 152 10.06 11.14 26.15
CA GLU A 152 10.67 10.29 25.11
C GLU A 152 9.57 9.60 24.32
N GLY A 153 9.72 9.60 22.99
CA GLY A 153 8.84 8.87 22.10
C GLY A 153 8.97 7.36 22.32
N LYS A 154 7.85 6.66 22.21
CA LYS A 154 7.82 5.20 22.21
C LYS A 154 6.98 4.72 21.04
N GLN A 155 7.52 3.77 20.27
CA GLN A 155 6.77 3.14 19.20
C GLN A 155 5.55 2.39 19.74
N GLY A 156 4.45 2.48 19.01
CA GLY A 156 3.28 1.66 19.17
C GLY A 156 3.42 0.33 18.46
N GLU A 157 2.37 -0.46 18.49
CA GLU A 157 2.28 -1.77 17.82
C GLU A 157 0.95 -1.89 17.10
N ALA A 158 0.97 -2.41 15.88
CA ALA A 158 -0.22 -2.75 15.11
C ALA A 158 -0.17 -4.22 14.70
N LEU A 159 -1.31 -4.90 14.82
CA LEU A 159 -1.52 -6.22 14.23
C LEU A 159 -2.04 -6.04 12.81
N VAL A 160 -1.21 -6.44 11.85
CA VAL A 160 -1.53 -6.37 10.42
C VAL A 160 -1.96 -7.75 9.94
N THR A 161 -3.17 -7.84 9.38
CA THR A 161 -3.69 -9.06 8.76
C THR A 161 -3.52 -8.98 7.25
N LYS A 162 -2.84 -9.98 6.67
CA LYS A 162 -2.59 -10.09 5.24
C LYS A 162 -3.32 -11.29 4.66
N LYS A 163 -4.07 -11.11 3.58
CA LYS A 163 -4.56 -12.21 2.74
C LYS A 163 -3.43 -12.62 1.79
N CYS A 164 -2.92 -13.83 1.97
CA CYS A 164 -1.81 -14.40 1.21
C CYS A 164 -2.33 -15.41 0.20
N LYS A 165 -1.91 -15.27 -1.07
CA LYS A 165 -2.19 -16.23 -2.14
C LYS A 165 -1.05 -17.23 -2.23
N TYR A 166 -1.40 -18.51 -2.32
CA TYR A 166 -0.47 -19.61 -2.50
C TYR A 166 -0.79 -20.34 -3.80
N VAL A 167 0.25 -20.71 -4.52
CA VAL A 167 0.18 -21.57 -5.70
C VAL A 167 1.04 -22.80 -5.43
N ASP A 168 0.45 -23.98 -5.49
CA ASP A 168 1.09 -25.27 -5.12
C ASP A 168 1.81 -25.19 -3.76
N GLY A 169 1.15 -24.55 -2.78
CA GLY A 169 1.68 -24.37 -1.43
C GLY A 169 2.77 -23.31 -1.28
N LYS A 170 3.21 -22.65 -2.35
CA LYS A 170 4.18 -21.55 -2.32
C LYS A 170 3.47 -20.21 -2.31
N LYS A 171 3.83 -19.35 -1.37
CA LYS A 171 3.32 -17.99 -1.29
C LYS A 171 3.79 -17.16 -2.49
N VAL A 172 2.86 -16.64 -3.27
CA VAL A 172 3.15 -15.84 -4.48
C VAL A 172 2.81 -14.36 -4.32
N SER A 173 1.84 -14.04 -3.47
CA SER A 173 1.50 -12.65 -3.18
C SER A 173 0.84 -12.50 -1.81
N SER A 174 0.86 -11.27 -1.29
CA SER A 174 0.12 -10.90 -0.08
C SER A 174 -0.44 -9.49 -0.21
N LYS A 175 -1.61 -9.27 0.37
CA LYS A 175 -2.28 -7.97 0.43
C LYS A 175 -2.77 -7.74 1.86
N THR A 176 -2.45 -6.58 2.44
CA THR A 176 -3.02 -6.16 3.73
C THR A 176 -4.53 -5.98 3.58
N VAL A 177 -5.28 -6.62 4.46
CA VAL A 177 -6.75 -6.59 4.49
C VAL A 177 -7.29 -5.94 5.76
N ASP A 178 -6.49 -5.92 6.83
CA ASP A 178 -6.84 -5.26 8.08
C ASP A 178 -5.58 -4.79 8.81
N THR A 179 -5.69 -3.70 9.56
CA THR A 179 -4.64 -3.17 10.45
C THR A 179 -5.29 -2.65 11.73
N LYS A 180 -4.97 -3.28 12.84
CA LYS A 180 -5.49 -2.92 14.15
C LYS A 180 -4.36 -2.45 15.04
N ILE A 181 -4.40 -1.21 15.52
CA ILE A 181 -3.48 -0.71 16.55
C ILE A 181 -3.77 -1.47 17.84
N THR A 182 -2.75 -2.16 18.37
CA THR A 182 -2.82 -2.92 19.62
C THR A 182 -2.18 -2.16 20.77
N LYS A 183 -1.27 -1.23 20.44
CA LYS A 183 -0.62 -0.33 21.38
C LYS A 183 -0.38 1.01 20.69
N GLU A 184 -0.94 2.07 21.26
CA GLU A 184 -0.78 3.42 20.73
C GLU A 184 0.69 3.88 20.91
N PRO A 185 1.26 4.57 19.89
CA PRO A 185 2.56 5.22 20.06
C PRO A 185 2.47 6.36 21.08
N VAL A 186 3.58 6.64 21.71
CA VAL A 186 3.72 7.81 22.59
C VAL A 186 4.62 8.82 21.88
N ASP A 187 4.09 10.01 21.60
CA ASP A 187 4.83 11.06 20.93
C ASP A 187 6.01 11.58 21.76
N LYS A 188 7.11 11.88 21.07
CA LYS A 188 8.24 12.58 21.65
C LYS A 188 7.90 14.05 21.81
N VAL A 189 7.94 14.57 23.05
CA VAL A 189 7.73 15.98 23.32
C VAL A 189 9.07 16.65 23.59
N VAL A 190 9.42 17.63 22.76
CA VAL A 190 10.64 18.42 22.88
C VAL A 190 10.27 19.86 23.28
N LEU A 191 10.72 20.31 24.44
CA LEU A 191 10.58 21.68 24.89
C LEU A 191 11.62 22.55 24.19
N MET A 192 11.13 23.62 23.56
CA MET A 192 11.91 24.67 22.93
C MET A 192 12.07 25.82 23.90
N GLY A 193 13.31 26.18 24.21
CA GLY A 193 13.57 27.20 25.21
C GLY A 193 13.18 28.59 24.77
N THR A 194 12.43 29.26 25.62
CA THR A 194 12.04 30.69 25.48
C THR A 194 12.42 31.52 26.71
N LYS A 195 13.17 30.94 27.66
CA LYS A 195 13.63 31.64 28.85
C LYS A 195 14.57 32.77 28.46
N GLY A 196 14.26 34.01 28.85
CA GLY A 196 15.00 35.20 28.47
C GLY A 196 14.50 35.89 27.21
N SER A 197 13.53 35.33 26.50
CA SER A 197 12.73 36.02 25.50
C SER A 197 11.31 36.24 26.05
N ASN A 198 10.76 37.41 25.80
CA ASN A 198 9.34 37.66 26.09
C ASN A 198 8.49 37.09 24.93
N VAL A 199 8.51 35.75 24.77
CA VAL A 199 7.54 35.11 23.87
C VAL A 199 6.23 35.05 24.63
N SER A 200 5.31 35.91 24.30
CA SER A 200 3.93 35.80 24.75
C SER A 200 3.13 35.08 23.65
N ASN A 201 2.31 34.10 24.06
CA ASN A 201 1.38 33.40 23.17
C ASN A 201 -0.09 33.86 23.29
N PRO A 202 -0.41 35.14 23.56
CA PRO A 202 -1.76 35.58 23.32
C PRO A 202 -1.85 35.92 21.82
N ALA A 203 -2.71 35.21 21.10
CA ALA A 203 -3.22 35.72 19.84
C ALA A 203 -3.84 37.09 20.09
N GLY A 204 -3.59 38.02 19.23
CA GLY A 204 -4.06 39.38 19.36
C GLY A 204 -4.09 40.10 18.04
N THR A 205 -4.28 41.39 18.10
CA THR A 205 -4.21 42.26 16.92
C THR A 205 -3.28 43.45 17.22
N PHE A 206 -2.64 43.97 16.18
CA PHE A 206 -1.92 45.26 16.19
C PHE A 206 -2.34 46.08 14.97
N THR A 207 -2.02 47.37 14.99
CA THR A 207 -2.21 48.21 13.83
C THR A 207 -0.88 48.36 13.09
N ASP A 208 -0.87 47.98 11.79
CA ASP A 208 0.33 48.09 10.96
C ASP A 208 0.61 49.56 10.56
N MET A 209 1.73 49.79 9.85
CA MET A 209 2.13 51.11 9.38
C MET A 209 1.14 51.75 8.39
N ASN A 210 0.24 50.96 7.81
CA ASN A 210 -0.80 51.44 6.87
C ASN A 210 -2.15 51.70 7.57
N GLY A 211 -2.24 51.51 8.88
CA GLY A 211 -3.45 51.64 9.66
C GLY A 211 -4.37 50.44 9.67
N ASN A 212 -3.93 49.28 9.13
CA ASN A 212 -4.73 48.05 9.11
C ASN A 212 -4.63 47.32 10.45
N THR A 213 -5.75 46.76 10.90
CA THR A 213 -5.75 45.84 12.05
C THR A 213 -5.33 44.46 11.57
N VAL A 214 -4.19 43.96 12.07
CA VAL A 214 -3.58 42.67 11.68
C VAL A 214 -3.62 41.72 12.86
N ALA A 215 -4.16 40.53 12.65
CA ALA A 215 -4.15 39.46 13.63
C ALA A 215 -2.77 38.78 13.67
N TYR A 216 -2.33 38.40 14.85
CA TYR A 216 -1.12 37.57 15.03
C TYR A 216 -1.39 36.40 15.96
N SER A 217 -0.67 35.30 15.73
CA SER A 217 -0.76 34.12 16.54
C SER A 217 0.17 34.12 17.75
N SER A 218 1.30 34.81 17.65
CA SER A 218 2.27 35.01 18.74
C SER A 218 3.17 36.19 18.49
N VAL A 219 3.84 36.68 19.53
CA VAL A 219 4.85 37.75 19.44
C VAL A 219 6.12 37.33 20.18
N VAL A 220 7.26 37.56 19.53
CA VAL A 220 8.59 37.37 20.14
C VAL A 220 9.22 38.74 20.31
N THR A 221 9.56 39.09 21.55
CA THR A 221 10.19 40.38 21.89
C THR A 221 11.64 40.16 22.31
N GLY A 222 12.55 40.93 21.76
CA GLY A 222 13.97 40.86 22.09
C GLY A 222 14.85 41.69 21.16
N SER A 223 16.17 41.41 21.18
CA SER A 223 17.15 42.14 20.36
C SER A 223 17.04 41.76 18.90
N GLY A 224 16.81 42.73 18.03
CA GLY A 224 16.93 42.62 16.57
C GLY A 224 18.26 43.23 16.10
N THR A 225 18.85 42.62 15.06
CA THR A 225 20.04 43.07 14.35
C THR A 225 19.76 43.15 12.85
N ALA A 226 20.71 43.64 12.09
CA ALA A 226 20.61 43.73 10.64
C ALA A 226 21.87 43.22 9.95
N TYR A 227 21.70 42.62 8.78
CA TYR A 227 22.78 42.13 7.95
C TYR A 227 22.55 42.42 6.48
N THR A 228 23.63 42.41 5.71
CA THR A 228 23.63 42.44 4.25
C THR A 228 24.50 41.32 3.72
N ALA A 229 24.28 40.91 2.48
CA ALA A 229 25.04 39.88 1.80
C ALA A 229 25.27 40.28 0.33
N PRO A 230 26.32 39.74 -0.35
CA PRO A 230 26.52 39.94 -1.77
C PRO A 230 25.29 39.52 -2.59
N ALA A 231 25.07 40.20 -3.72
CA ALA A 231 23.96 39.85 -4.62
C ALA A 231 24.03 38.41 -5.04
N GLY A 232 22.91 37.69 -4.97
CA GLY A 232 22.82 36.26 -5.29
C GLY A 232 23.15 35.32 -4.14
N SER A 233 23.53 35.82 -2.94
CA SER A 233 23.74 34.94 -1.77
C SER A 233 22.47 34.19 -1.41
N LEU A 234 22.61 32.90 -1.11
CA LEU A 234 21.49 32.03 -0.72
C LEU A 234 21.32 32.04 0.80
N THR A 235 20.06 32.05 1.22
CA THR A 235 19.65 31.88 2.61
C THR A 235 19.65 30.41 3.02
N ALA A 236 19.41 30.10 4.28
CA ALA A 236 19.29 28.73 4.80
C ALA A 236 18.16 27.93 4.15
N THR A 237 17.15 28.59 3.58
CA THR A 237 16.07 27.91 2.83
C THR A 237 16.34 27.77 1.34
N GLY A 238 17.53 28.21 0.86
CA GLY A 238 17.93 28.13 -0.54
C GLY A 238 17.38 29.21 -1.45
N VAL A 239 16.63 30.20 -0.92
CA VAL A 239 16.20 31.37 -1.70
C VAL A 239 17.28 32.45 -1.67
N THR A 240 17.35 33.26 -2.72
CA THR A 240 18.27 34.44 -2.72
C THR A 240 17.86 35.40 -1.63
N ALA A 241 18.86 35.97 -0.90
CA ALA A 241 18.61 36.98 0.13
C ALA A 241 17.98 38.23 -0.48
N TYR A 242 16.96 38.76 0.18
CA TYR A 242 16.19 39.92 -0.28
C TYR A 242 15.65 40.71 0.90
N HIS A 243 15.37 42.03 0.70
CA HIS A 243 14.71 42.85 1.72
C HIS A 243 13.29 42.34 2.00
N GLY A 244 12.99 42.01 3.26
CA GLY A 244 11.79 41.30 3.66
C GLY A 244 12.00 39.79 3.91
N GLY A 245 13.16 39.24 3.52
CA GLY A 245 13.63 37.96 4.01
C GLY A 245 14.48 38.18 5.26
N VAL A 246 14.21 37.49 6.34
CA VAL A 246 14.93 37.68 7.61
C VAL A 246 15.45 36.34 8.16
N ALA A 247 16.58 36.44 8.91
CA ALA A 247 17.09 35.34 9.64
C ALA A 247 16.49 35.26 11.05
N VAL A 248 16.21 34.05 11.48
CA VAL A 248 15.59 33.74 12.76
C VAL A 248 16.19 32.42 13.34
N ASN A 249 15.88 32.11 14.60
CA ASN A 249 16.08 30.78 15.12
C ASN A 249 14.87 29.91 14.69
N PRO A 250 15.04 28.91 13.77
CA PRO A 250 13.93 28.12 13.26
C PRO A 250 13.27 27.23 14.32
N ASN A 251 13.92 27.06 15.47
CA ASN A 251 13.34 26.38 16.61
C ASN A 251 12.35 27.26 17.39
N ILE A 252 12.32 28.57 17.15
CA ILE A 252 11.41 29.54 17.81
C ILE A 252 10.40 30.07 16.79
N ILE A 253 10.87 30.47 15.61
CA ILE A 253 10.08 30.98 14.50
C ILE A 253 10.37 30.07 13.30
N PRO A 254 9.47 29.16 12.92
CA PRO A 254 9.69 28.24 11.81
C PRO A 254 9.97 28.96 10.49
N TYR A 255 10.81 28.39 9.61
CA TYR A 255 10.97 28.91 8.26
C TYR A 255 9.63 28.96 7.51
N GLY A 256 9.48 30.01 6.69
CA GLY A 256 8.23 30.28 5.97
C GLY A 256 7.21 31.10 6.77
N SER A 257 7.41 31.28 8.09
CA SER A 257 6.52 32.14 8.90
C SER A 257 6.44 33.53 8.34
N LYS A 258 5.23 34.09 8.26
CA LYS A 258 4.99 35.48 7.92
C LYS A 258 5.10 36.35 9.19
N LEU A 259 5.83 37.38 9.10
CA LEU A 259 6.22 38.22 10.24
C LEU A 259 5.87 39.69 9.99
N TYR A 260 5.65 40.42 11.08
CA TYR A 260 5.69 41.87 11.08
C TYR A 260 6.62 42.31 12.21
N ILE A 261 7.60 43.20 11.87
CA ILE A 261 8.69 43.54 12.77
C ILE A 261 8.68 45.06 13.00
N VAL A 262 8.64 45.45 14.27
CA VAL A 262 8.62 46.84 14.71
C VAL A 262 9.42 46.97 16.02
N SER A 263 10.11 48.09 16.21
CA SER A 263 10.76 48.37 17.48
C SER A 263 9.75 48.44 18.64
N THR A 264 10.19 48.08 19.86
CA THR A 264 9.29 48.00 21.02
C THR A 264 8.72 49.37 21.42
N ASP A 265 9.42 50.45 21.06
CA ASP A 265 9.00 51.85 21.26
C ASP A 265 8.21 52.43 20.07
N GLY A 266 8.02 51.63 19.00
CA GLY A 266 7.31 52.07 17.79
C GLY A 266 8.08 53.06 16.91
N SER A 267 9.31 53.42 17.28
CA SER A 267 10.08 54.44 16.55
C SER A 267 10.62 53.97 15.20
N PHE A 268 10.66 52.64 14.99
CA PHE A 268 11.18 52.03 13.78
C PHE A 268 10.34 50.84 13.35
N VAL A 269 10.00 50.79 12.07
CA VAL A 269 9.23 49.70 11.48
C VAL A 269 10.05 49.08 10.35
N TYR A 270 10.40 47.79 10.47
CA TYR A 270 10.91 47.01 9.36
C TYR A 270 9.78 46.55 8.43
N GLY A 271 8.65 46.23 9.02
CA GLY A 271 7.44 45.87 8.29
C GLY A 271 7.26 44.35 8.11
N TYR A 272 6.57 43.99 7.03
CA TYR A 272 6.30 42.57 6.70
C TYR A 272 7.55 41.85 6.25
N ALA A 273 7.73 40.61 6.75
CA ALA A 273 8.89 39.78 6.47
C ALA A 273 8.51 38.31 6.39
N THR A 274 9.43 37.51 5.86
CA THR A 274 9.34 36.05 5.86
C THR A 274 10.60 35.49 6.48
N ALA A 275 10.46 34.51 7.38
CA ALA A 275 11.57 33.77 7.98
C ALA A 275 12.18 32.82 6.94
N VAL A 276 13.40 33.14 6.44
CA VAL A 276 14.03 32.38 5.34
C VAL A 276 15.47 32.00 5.63
N ASP A 277 16.06 32.54 6.70
CA ASP A 277 17.48 32.37 7.00
C ASP A 277 17.71 32.12 8.50
N THR A 278 18.96 31.80 8.85
CA THR A 278 19.42 31.66 10.24
C THR A 278 20.87 32.09 10.38
N GLY A 279 21.34 32.21 11.60
CA GLY A 279 22.72 32.58 11.89
C GLY A 279 23.11 32.31 13.35
N GLY A 280 24.43 32.36 13.61
CA GLY A 280 24.97 32.02 14.93
C GLY A 280 24.41 32.85 16.07
N ALA A 281 24.18 34.17 15.87
CA ALA A 281 23.60 35.07 16.85
C ALA A 281 22.16 34.67 17.23
N LEU A 282 21.41 34.14 16.26
CA LEU A 282 20.02 33.73 16.43
C LEU A 282 19.96 32.36 17.14
N MET A 283 20.83 31.43 16.74
CA MET A 283 20.92 30.12 17.35
C MET A 283 21.41 30.17 18.80
N SER A 284 22.30 31.15 19.13
CA SER A 284 22.78 31.39 20.51
C SER A 284 21.79 32.19 21.37
N GLY A 285 20.74 32.76 20.76
CA GLY A 285 19.80 33.64 21.46
C GLY A 285 20.30 35.09 21.72
N THR A 286 21.43 35.47 21.14
CA THR A 286 21.98 36.82 21.25
C THR A 286 21.10 37.86 20.51
N ALA A 287 20.41 37.40 19.47
CA ALA A 287 19.37 38.18 18.76
C ALA A 287 18.17 37.22 18.51
N ILE A 288 16.98 37.80 18.30
CA ILE A 288 15.75 37.06 17.94
C ILE A 288 15.45 37.10 16.46
N VAL A 289 15.90 38.15 15.79
CA VAL A 289 15.77 38.33 14.33
C VAL A 289 16.96 39.12 13.81
N ASP A 290 17.38 38.79 12.59
CA ASP A 290 18.40 39.52 11.84
C ASP A 290 17.79 39.96 10.52
N CYS A 291 17.60 41.27 10.34
CA CYS A 291 16.85 41.88 9.24
C CYS A 291 17.79 42.10 8.05
N PHE A 292 17.45 41.55 6.89
CA PHE A 292 18.24 41.78 5.68
C PHE A 292 18.00 43.15 5.10
N TYR A 293 19.09 43.83 4.74
CA TYR A 293 19.10 45.07 3.98
C TYR A 293 20.03 44.97 2.77
N ASN A 294 19.75 45.80 1.76
CA ASN A 294 20.52 45.78 0.52
C ASN A 294 21.90 46.42 0.67
N THR A 295 22.08 47.32 1.64
CA THR A 295 23.31 48.07 1.85
C THR A 295 23.79 47.97 3.30
N TYR A 296 25.08 48.17 3.48
CA TYR A 296 25.72 48.22 4.81
C TYR A 296 25.23 49.45 5.62
N ASP A 297 25.04 50.61 4.97
CA ASP A 297 24.56 51.82 5.63
C ASP A 297 23.17 51.64 6.22
N GLU A 298 22.28 50.91 5.54
CA GLU A 298 20.96 50.55 6.08
C GLU A 298 21.10 49.67 7.30
N CYS A 299 22.01 48.68 7.29
CA CYS A 299 22.28 47.87 8.45
C CYS A 299 22.80 48.68 9.64
N VAL A 300 23.71 49.63 9.40
CA VAL A 300 24.21 50.54 10.44
C VAL A 300 23.08 51.42 10.99
N SER A 301 22.22 51.93 10.13
CA SER A 301 21.04 52.73 10.53
C SER A 301 20.06 51.90 11.38
N PHE A 302 19.85 50.65 11.05
CA PHE A 302 19.04 49.74 11.87
C PHE A 302 19.75 49.50 13.20
N GLY A 303 21.03 49.17 13.16
CA GLY A 303 21.85 48.87 14.33
C GLY A 303 21.33 47.68 15.14
N ARG A 304 21.47 47.77 16.46
CA ARG A 304 20.88 46.81 17.41
C ARG A 304 19.82 47.48 18.23
N ARG A 305 18.59 46.92 18.22
CA ARG A 305 17.43 47.51 18.94
C ARG A 305 16.51 46.42 19.45
N ASN A 306 15.68 46.72 20.45
CA ASN A 306 14.63 45.86 20.88
C ASN A 306 13.45 45.92 19.91
N VAL A 307 12.99 44.75 19.48
CA VAL A 307 11.87 44.63 18.51
C VAL A 307 10.81 43.66 19.00
N ASN A 308 9.60 43.91 18.54
CA ASN A 308 8.52 42.94 18.55
C ASN A 308 8.45 42.26 17.17
N VAL A 309 8.52 40.96 17.14
CA VAL A 309 8.33 40.13 15.93
C VAL A 309 6.99 39.42 16.07
N TYR A 310 5.98 39.94 15.42
CA TYR A 310 4.65 39.34 15.36
C TYR A 310 4.62 38.25 14.32
N ILE A 311 4.12 37.05 14.66
CA ILE A 311 3.88 35.99 13.72
C ILE A 311 2.45 36.13 13.22
N VAL A 312 2.32 36.45 11.91
CA VAL A 312 1.04 36.76 11.25
C VAL A 312 0.69 35.70 10.23
N GLY A 313 -0.58 35.29 10.13
CA GLY A 313 -1.05 34.27 9.20
C GLY A 313 -1.44 32.98 9.86
#